data_df4f5f83beb3f809b233446777babcd3
#
_entry.id   df4f5f83beb3f809b233446777babcd3
#
_cell.length_a   1.000
_cell.length_b   1.000
_cell.length_c   1.000
_cell.angle_alpha   90.00
_cell.angle_beta   90.00
_cell.angle_gamma   90.00
#
_symmetry.space_group_name_H-M   'P 1'
#
loop_
_entity.id
_entity.type
_entity.pdbx_description
1 polymer ?
#
loop_
_entity_poly.entity_id
_entity_poly.type
_entity_poly.pdbx_seq_one_letter_code
_entity_poly.pdbx_strand_id
1 'polypeptide(L)'
;MEASRFEKGSEALAAIDGKGGQAVIDSLQDIAPDLGRWIVEFAFGDIYTRKGLDLQQRELVTIGSLVTQGDTVPQLTVHIQGALNVGLSKAAVVEAILQCAPYVGFPRVINAINVARTVFERDTEDSDKPKD
;
A
#
# COMPACT_ATOMS: atom_id res chain seq x y z
N MET A 1 22.31 -19.63 -4.45
CA MET A 1 21.06 -19.78 -5.22
C MET A 1 20.25 -18.50 -5.14
N GLU A 2 19.70 -18.08 -6.25
CA GLU A 2 18.81 -16.92 -6.26
C GLU A 2 17.48 -17.25 -5.60
N ALA A 3 16.93 -16.31 -4.89
CA ALA A 3 15.59 -16.44 -4.31
C ALA A 3 14.55 -16.58 -5.42
N SER A 4 13.52 -17.39 -5.20
CA SER A 4 12.40 -17.51 -6.10
C SER A 4 11.62 -16.18 -6.18
N ARG A 5 10.81 -16.02 -7.21
CA ARG A 5 9.92 -14.84 -7.32
C ARG A 5 9.00 -14.73 -6.10
N PHE A 6 8.51 -15.86 -5.61
CA PHE A 6 7.65 -15.88 -4.43
C PHE A 6 8.40 -15.46 -3.16
N GLU A 7 9.60 -15.98 -2.93
CA GLU A 7 10.42 -15.60 -1.77
C GLU A 7 10.76 -14.11 -1.80
N LYS A 8 11.20 -13.62 -2.96
CA LYS A 8 11.53 -12.22 -3.17
C LYS A 8 10.33 -11.32 -2.96
N GLY A 9 9.17 -11.73 -3.48
CA GLY A 9 7.91 -11.00 -3.33
C GLY A 9 7.40 -11.01 -1.89
N SER A 10 7.52 -12.14 -1.19
CA SER A 10 7.11 -12.24 0.21
C SER A 10 7.93 -11.32 1.11
N GLU A 11 9.22 -11.23 0.87
CA GLU A 11 10.11 -10.33 1.59
C GLU A 11 9.73 -8.87 1.35
N ALA A 12 9.48 -8.48 0.09
CA ALA A 12 9.06 -7.14 -0.27
C ALA A 12 7.69 -6.79 0.33
N LEU A 13 6.72 -7.71 0.25
CA LEU A 13 5.40 -7.52 0.83
C LEU A 13 5.48 -7.25 2.33
N ALA A 14 6.27 -8.04 3.05
CA ALA A 14 6.45 -7.89 4.49
C ALA A 14 7.07 -6.53 4.84
N ALA A 15 8.07 -6.10 4.07
CA ALA A 15 8.76 -4.83 4.30
C ALA A 15 7.88 -3.61 4.03
N ILE A 16 6.98 -3.68 3.05
CA ILE A 16 6.14 -2.56 2.61
C ILE A 16 4.82 -2.55 3.38
N ASP A 17 4.05 -3.63 3.26
CA ASP A 17 2.66 -3.68 3.75
C ASP A 17 2.51 -4.42 5.09
N GLY A 18 3.52 -5.15 5.53
CA GLY A 18 3.51 -5.84 6.81
C GLY A 18 2.31 -6.77 6.98
N LYS A 19 1.67 -6.69 8.14
CA LYS A 19 0.51 -7.53 8.47
C LYS A 19 -0.69 -7.28 7.57
N GLY A 20 -0.89 -6.04 7.13
CA GLY A 20 -2.01 -5.69 6.24
C GLY A 20 -1.89 -6.38 4.89
N GLY A 21 -0.69 -6.42 4.33
CA GLY A 21 -0.44 -7.11 3.07
C GLY A 21 -0.64 -8.61 3.19
N GLN A 22 -0.12 -9.22 4.25
CA GLN A 22 -0.32 -10.65 4.49
C GLN A 22 -1.78 -11.00 4.68
N ALA A 23 -2.55 -10.15 5.36
CA ALA A 23 -3.99 -10.35 5.56
C ALA A 23 -4.74 -10.41 4.23
N VAL A 24 -4.36 -9.58 3.24
CA VAL A 24 -4.95 -9.63 1.89
C VAL A 24 -4.70 -11.00 1.26
N ILE A 25 -3.47 -11.48 1.30
CA ILE A 25 -3.11 -12.78 0.72
C ILE A 25 -3.90 -13.90 1.41
N ASP A 26 -3.95 -13.89 2.74
CA ASP A 26 -4.67 -14.90 3.52
C ASP A 26 -6.17 -14.91 3.18
N SER A 27 -6.76 -13.73 2.93
CA SER A 27 -8.19 -13.62 2.60
C SER A 27 -8.57 -14.27 1.28
N LEU A 28 -7.59 -14.54 0.42
CA LEU A 28 -7.81 -15.12 -0.91
C LEU A 28 -7.59 -16.64 -0.95
N GLN A 29 -7.06 -17.23 0.12
CA GLN A 29 -6.64 -18.64 0.11
C GLN A 29 -7.81 -19.61 -0.08
N ASP A 30 -9.02 -19.25 0.35
CA ASP A 30 -10.19 -20.11 0.28
C ASP A 30 -10.74 -20.27 -1.15
N ILE A 31 -10.79 -19.17 -1.94
CA ILE A 31 -11.42 -19.22 -3.28
C ILE A 31 -10.49 -18.89 -4.43
N ALA A 32 -9.39 -18.19 -4.18
CA ALA A 32 -8.49 -17.73 -5.25
C ALA A 32 -7.03 -17.68 -4.79
N PRO A 33 -6.45 -18.83 -4.36
CA PRO A 33 -5.07 -18.83 -3.86
C PRO A 33 -4.06 -18.39 -4.92
N ASP A 34 -4.31 -18.67 -6.19
CA ASP A 34 -3.43 -18.24 -7.27
C ASP A 34 -3.39 -16.72 -7.41
N LEU A 35 -4.50 -16.03 -7.15
CA LEU A 35 -4.52 -14.57 -7.18
C LEU A 35 -3.57 -13.99 -6.11
N GLY A 36 -3.61 -14.55 -4.91
CA GLY A 36 -2.67 -14.16 -3.85
C GLY A 36 -1.22 -14.40 -4.25
N ARG A 37 -0.93 -15.56 -4.85
CA ARG A 37 0.41 -15.87 -5.35
C ARG A 37 0.86 -14.88 -6.42
N TRP A 38 0.00 -14.51 -7.36
CA TRP A 38 0.33 -13.53 -8.40
C TRP A 38 0.60 -12.15 -7.82
N ILE A 39 -0.17 -11.74 -6.81
CA ILE A 39 0.12 -10.48 -6.11
C ILE A 39 1.53 -10.52 -5.53
N VAL A 40 1.88 -11.58 -4.82
CA VAL A 40 3.20 -11.72 -4.21
C VAL A 40 4.30 -11.76 -5.29
N GLU A 41 4.14 -12.62 -6.30
CA GLU A 41 5.19 -12.83 -7.30
C GLU A 41 5.32 -11.66 -8.27
N PHE A 42 4.23 -11.20 -8.84
CA PHE A 42 4.26 -10.17 -9.86
C PHE A 42 4.38 -8.76 -9.26
N ALA A 43 3.42 -8.37 -8.42
CA ALA A 43 3.42 -7.00 -7.91
C ALA A 43 4.63 -6.74 -7.00
N PHE A 44 4.83 -7.58 -6.01
CA PHE A 44 5.91 -7.35 -5.04
C PHE A 44 7.24 -7.94 -5.50
N GLY A 45 7.22 -9.12 -6.11
CA GLY A 45 8.44 -9.78 -6.57
C GLY A 45 9.05 -9.15 -7.81
N ASP A 46 8.24 -8.87 -8.82
CA ASP A 46 8.75 -8.38 -10.10
C ASP A 46 8.76 -6.85 -10.20
N ILE A 47 7.73 -6.17 -9.66
CA ILE A 47 7.56 -4.72 -9.87
C ILE A 47 8.19 -3.89 -8.74
N TYR A 48 7.80 -4.13 -7.48
CA TYR A 48 8.30 -3.32 -6.35
C TYR A 48 9.79 -3.46 -6.10
N THR A 49 10.41 -4.53 -6.58
CA THR A 49 11.85 -4.76 -6.42
C THR A 49 12.71 -4.18 -7.55
N ARG A 50 12.09 -3.54 -8.54
CA ARG A 50 12.85 -2.89 -9.63
C ARG A 50 13.61 -1.69 -9.10
N LYS A 51 14.76 -1.39 -9.71
CA LYS A 51 15.67 -0.34 -9.26
C LYS A 51 15.31 1.08 -9.75
N GLY A 52 14.38 1.22 -10.68
CA GLY A 52 14.09 2.50 -11.33
C GLY A 52 13.52 3.58 -10.41
N LEU A 53 12.74 3.17 -9.39
CA LEU A 53 12.18 4.05 -8.36
C LEU A 53 12.41 3.40 -7.00
N ASP A 54 12.57 4.22 -5.96
CA ASP A 54 12.61 3.69 -4.61
C ASP A 54 11.20 3.35 -4.10
N LEU A 55 11.11 2.75 -2.93
CA LEU A 55 9.82 2.31 -2.38
C LEU A 55 8.89 3.47 -2.06
N GLN A 56 9.42 4.60 -1.60
CA GLN A 56 8.61 5.80 -1.33
C GLN A 56 7.98 6.33 -2.62
N GLN A 57 8.78 6.43 -3.68
CA GLN A 57 8.29 6.88 -4.99
C GLN A 57 7.22 5.92 -5.53
N ARG A 58 7.44 4.60 -5.39
CA ARG A 58 6.47 3.59 -5.83
C ARG A 58 5.15 3.70 -5.09
N GLU A 59 5.19 3.93 -3.78
CA GLU A 59 3.96 4.11 -2.99
C GLU A 59 3.20 5.38 -3.39
N LEU A 60 3.89 6.48 -3.71
CA LEU A 60 3.22 7.69 -4.21
C LEU A 60 2.48 7.42 -5.52
N VAL A 61 3.10 6.70 -6.45
CA VAL A 61 2.46 6.30 -7.72
C VAL A 61 1.26 5.39 -7.46
N THR A 62 1.42 4.42 -6.56
CA THR A 62 0.35 3.48 -6.21
C THR A 62 -0.85 4.22 -5.61
N ILE A 63 -0.61 5.14 -4.68
CA ILE A 63 -1.68 5.95 -4.07
C ILE A 63 -2.41 6.74 -5.16
N GLY A 64 -1.69 7.42 -6.04
CA GLY A 64 -2.30 8.18 -7.13
C GLY A 64 -3.16 7.31 -8.05
N SER A 65 -2.67 6.11 -8.37
CA SER A 65 -3.41 5.15 -9.18
C SER A 65 -4.72 4.71 -8.51
N LEU A 66 -4.67 4.39 -7.21
CA LEU A 66 -5.84 3.93 -6.47
C LEU A 66 -6.87 5.04 -6.27
N VAL A 67 -6.43 6.26 -6.00
CA VAL A 67 -7.31 7.43 -5.91
C VAL A 67 -8.04 7.65 -7.24
N THR A 68 -7.33 7.55 -8.34
CA THR A 68 -7.86 7.75 -9.68
C THR A 68 -8.93 6.72 -10.04
N GLN A 69 -8.72 5.46 -9.69
CA GLN A 69 -9.69 4.41 -9.96
C GLN A 69 -11.02 4.62 -9.22
N GLY A 70 -10.97 5.14 -7.99
CA GLY A 70 -12.12 5.17 -7.10
C GLY A 70 -12.52 3.75 -6.67
N ASP A 71 -13.42 3.64 -5.72
CA ASP A 71 -13.91 2.33 -5.24
C ASP A 71 -12.78 1.36 -4.85
N THR A 72 -11.69 1.90 -4.30
CA THR A 72 -10.51 1.14 -3.91
C THR A 72 -10.16 1.35 -2.43
N VAL A 73 -11.17 1.58 -1.58
CA VAL A 73 -10.94 1.89 -0.16
C VAL A 73 -10.08 0.85 0.55
N PRO A 74 -10.35 -0.47 0.40
CA PRO A 74 -9.50 -1.46 1.08
C PRO A 74 -8.03 -1.42 0.63
N GLN A 75 -7.79 -1.30 -0.67
CA GLN A 75 -6.44 -1.26 -1.23
C GLN A 75 -5.72 0.03 -0.86
N LEU A 76 -6.44 1.16 -0.92
CA LEU A 76 -5.88 2.45 -0.54
C LEU A 76 -5.50 2.46 0.95
N THR A 77 -6.33 1.84 1.80
CA THR A 77 -6.04 1.70 3.23
C THR A 77 -4.69 0.98 3.45
N VAL A 78 -4.49 -0.15 2.78
CA VAL A 78 -3.26 -0.94 2.88
C VAL A 78 -2.06 -0.14 2.38
N HIS A 79 -2.20 0.54 1.24
CA HIS A 79 -1.07 1.24 0.62
C HIS A 79 -0.74 2.57 1.30
N ILE A 80 -1.70 3.26 1.92
CA ILE A 80 -1.37 4.42 2.76
C ILE A 80 -0.55 3.95 3.98
N GLN A 81 -0.93 2.84 4.62
CA GLN A 81 -0.11 2.28 5.69
C GLN A 81 1.26 1.87 5.17
N GLY A 82 1.32 1.24 4.00
CA GLY A 82 2.58 0.87 3.35
C GLY A 82 3.47 2.08 3.09
N ALA A 83 2.89 3.21 2.67
CA ALA A 83 3.61 4.46 2.47
C ALA A 83 4.27 4.94 3.76
N LEU A 84 3.54 4.90 4.87
CA LEU A 84 4.10 5.25 6.19
C LEU A 84 5.19 4.25 6.59
N ASN A 85 5.00 2.97 6.33
CA ASN A 85 5.97 1.92 6.67
C ASN A 85 7.31 2.12 5.96
N VAL A 86 7.31 2.64 4.74
CA VAL A 86 8.55 2.88 3.98
C VAL A 86 9.13 4.28 4.23
N GLY A 87 8.54 5.04 5.14
CA GLY A 87 9.11 6.31 5.62
C GLY A 87 8.51 7.59 5.06
N LEU A 88 7.44 7.51 4.28
CA LEU A 88 6.73 8.72 3.85
C LEU A 88 6.01 9.34 5.04
N SER A 89 6.02 10.66 5.12
CA SER A 89 5.29 11.39 6.15
C SER A 89 3.79 11.41 5.85
N LYS A 90 2.98 11.64 6.88
CA LYS A 90 1.55 11.87 6.72
C LYS A 90 1.29 13.05 5.78
N ALA A 91 2.09 14.12 5.90
CA ALA A 91 1.98 15.28 5.02
C ALA A 91 2.25 14.91 3.56
N ALA A 92 3.25 14.08 3.28
CA ALA A 92 3.54 13.65 1.91
C ALA A 92 2.41 12.82 1.31
N VAL A 93 1.78 11.95 2.11
CA VAL A 93 0.62 11.17 1.67
C VAL A 93 -0.55 12.10 1.31
N VAL A 94 -0.84 13.09 2.15
CA VAL A 94 -1.90 14.07 1.89
C VAL A 94 -1.60 14.83 0.59
N GLU A 95 -0.36 15.30 0.42
CA GLU A 95 0.03 16.02 -0.81
C GLU A 95 -0.13 15.16 -2.06
N ALA A 96 0.19 13.88 -1.98
CA ALA A 96 -0.01 12.96 -3.11
C ALA A 96 -1.48 12.85 -3.49
N ILE A 97 -2.37 12.77 -2.49
CA ILE A 97 -3.82 12.73 -2.74
C ILE A 97 -4.30 14.06 -3.34
N LEU A 98 -3.87 15.19 -2.78
CA LEU A 98 -4.23 16.51 -3.28
C LEU A 98 -3.77 16.74 -4.72
N GLN A 99 -2.62 16.20 -5.08
CA GLN A 99 -2.10 16.30 -6.45
C GLN A 99 -3.05 15.66 -7.47
N CYS A 100 -3.87 14.71 -7.07
CA CYS A 100 -4.84 14.07 -7.95
C CYS A 100 -6.05 14.96 -8.28
N ALA A 101 -6.34 15.98 -7.46
CA ALA A 101 -7.57 16.77 -7.57
C ALA A 101 -7.82 17.37 -8.97
N PRO A 102 -6.82 17.97 -9.66
CA PRO A 102 -7.05 18.53 -11.00
C PRO A 102 -7.45 17.48 -12.04
N TYR A 103 -7.16 16.21 -11.80
CA TYR A 103 -7.32 15.14 -12.79
C TYR A 103 -8.49 14.22 -12.51
N VAL A 104 -8.88 14.03 -11.24
CA VAL A 104 -9.89 13.03 -10.85
C VAL A 104 -11.13 13.64 -10.19
N GLY A 105 -11.08 14.89 -9.78
CA GLY A 105 -12.22 15.58 -9.18
C GLY A 105 -12.30 15.43 -7.66
N PHE A 106 -13.09 16.29 -7.06
CA PHE A 106 -13.19 16.40 -5.59
C PHE A 106 -13.79 15.16 -4.91
N PRO A 107 -14.83 14.50 -5.43
CA PRO A 107 -15.40 13.35 -4.70
C PRO A 107 -14.39 12.24 -4.42
N ARG A 108 -13.60 11.86 -5.41
CA ARG A 108 -12.57 10.82 -5.20
C ARG A 108 -11.48 11.28 -4.24
N VAL A 109 -11.09 12.54 -4.30
CA VAL A 109 -10.07 13.10 -3.41
C VAL A 109 -10.60 13.18 -1.97
N ILE A 110 -11.84 13.62 -1.77
CA ILE A 110 -12.48 13.66 -0.45
C ILE A 110 -12.50 12.24 0.15
N ASN A 111 -12.94 11.25 -0.63
CA ASN A 111 -12.99 9.87 -0.16
C ASN A 111 -11.60 9.36 0.23
N ALA A 112 -10.57 9.68 -0.57
CA ALA A 112 -9.19 9.28 -0.28
C ALA A 112 -8.65 9.96 1.00
N ILE A 113 -8.96 11.23 1.21
CA ILE A 113 -8.57 11.95 2.44
C ILE A 113 -9.20 11.28 3.66
N ASN A 114 -10.45 10.85 3.56
CA ASN A 114 -11.12 10.16 4.66
C ASN A 114 -10.48 8.80 4.96
N VAL A 115 -10.03 8.08 3.93
CA VAL A 115 -9.24 6.85 4.11
C VAL A 115 -7.93 7.15 4.83
N ALA A 116 -7.22 8.19 4.40
CA ALA A 116 -5.97 8.60 5.03
C ALA A 116 -6.17 8.95 6.49
N ARG A 117 -7.24 9.68 6.82
CA ARG A 117 -7.58 10.02 8.21
C ARG A 117 -7.69 8.78 9.08
N THR A 118 -8.41 7.77 8.61
CA THR A 118 -8.60 6.51 9.33
C THR A 118 -7.26 5.80 9.58
N VAL A 119 -6.41 5.73 8.54
CA VAL A 119 -5.08 5.10 8.67
C VAL A 119 -4.21 5.88 9.65
N PHE A 120 -4.21 7.21 9.57
CA PHE A 120 -3.40 8.06 10.45
C PHE A 120 -3.81 7.93 11.92
N GLU A 121 -5.10 7.82 12.19
CA GLU A 121 -5.61 7.60 13.55
C GLU A 121 -5.12 6.26 14.11
N ARG A 122 -5.19 5.19 13.33
CA ARG A 122 -4.67 3.87 13.72
C ARG A 122 -3.17 3.89 13.93
N ASP A 123 -2.43 4.54 13.07
CA ASP A 123 -0.97 4.64 13.15
C ASP A 123 -0.55 5.36 14.44
N THR A 124 -1.25 6.43 14.81
CA THR A 124 -1.01 7.16 16.06
C THR A 124 -1.32 6.28 17.27
N GLU A 125 -2.44 5.56 17.26
CA GLU A 125 -2.81 4.63 18.35
C GLU A 125 -1.76 3.53 18.52
N ASP A 126 -1.28 2.95 17.44
CA ASP A 126 -0.26 1.91 17.48
C ASP A 126 1.08 2.45 17.98
N SER A 127 1.42 3.70 17.64
CA SER A 127 2.64 4.35 18.13
C SER A 127 2.61 4.60 19.64
N ASP A 128 1.43 4.81 20.20
CA ASP A 128 1.24 5.09 21.64
C ASP A 128 1.16 3.82 22.49
N LYS A 129 1.11 2.64 21.87
CA LYS A 129 1.10 1.37 22.60
C LYS A 129 2.49 1.01 23.09
N PRO A 130 2.61 0.40 24.29
CA PRO A 130 3.90 -0.10 24.76
C PRO A 130 4.46 -1.12 23.76
N LYS A 131 5.76 -1.02 23.50
CA LYS A 131 6.47 -2.02 22.69
C LYS A 131 6.76 -3.23 23.60
N ASP A 132 6.22 -4.37 23.24
CA ASP A 132 6.50 -5.62 23.92
C ASP A 132 7.92 -6.12 23.64
#